data_7eb1d896a97ca51af7b4c3c6535a6409
#
_entry.id   7eb1d896a97ca51af7b4c3c6535a6409
#
_cell.length_a   1.000
_cell.length_b   1.000
_cell.length_c   1.000
_cell.angle_alpha   90.00
_cell.angle_beta   90.00
_cell.angle_gamma   90.00
#
_symmetry.space_group_name_H-M   'P 1'
#
loop_
_entity.id
_entity.type
_entity.pdbx_description
1 polymer ?
#
loop_
_entity_poly.entity_id
_entity_poly.type
_entity_poly.pdbx_seq_one_letter_code
_entity_poly.pdbx_strand_id
1 'polypeptide(L)'
;QRVEESNLRKVLACPIAYNELLNRPKIKFPTEEEAKDYLIELSKNGITNKRGKKIIYLNKRNKEDFKDSVFVEDYLQILSYLQKIVLPFIISDNGGNRVITSFNFLPSVLRPLITVDGQKLCEADYSCLHPNITQFIYGGTNNEIITHNKVAEYLGITRTEAKIEHLS
;
A
#
# COMPACT_ATOMS: atom_id res chain seq x y z
N GLN A 1 11.33 23.79 4.83
CA GLN A 1 12.12 23.74 6.08
C GLN A 1 11.27 23.47 7.33
N ARG A 2 10.25 24.33 7.67
CA ARG A 2 9.44 24.14 8.91
C ARG A 2 8.65 22.83 8.94
N VAL A 3 8.13 22.37 7.81
CA VAL A 3 7.40 21.10 7.69
C VAL A 3 8.37 19.91 7.88
N GLU A 4 9.57 20.01 7.34
CA GLU A 4 10.61 18.99 7.49
C GLU A 4 11.09 18.85 8.94
N GLU A 5 11.32 19.96 9.64
CA GLU A 5 11.67 19.95 11.07
C GLU A 5 10.58 19.36 11.95
N SER A 6 9.32 19.71 11.69
CA SER A 6 8.17 19.14 12.42
C SER A 6 8.07 17.63 12.22
N ASN A 7 8.25 17.17 10.97
CA ASN A 7 8.21 15.74 10.65
C ASN A 7 9.40 15.01 11.26
N LEU A 8 10.60 15.59 11.23
CA LEU A 8 11.77 14.99 11.85
C LEU A 8 11.59 14.82 13.37
N ARG A 9 11.05 15.81 14.07
CA ARG A 9 10.74 15.70 15.50
C ARG A 9 9.75 14.59 15.80
N LYS A 10 8.71 14.42 14.97
CA LYS A 10 7.74 13.34 15.13
C LYS A 10 8.36 11.96 14.89
N VAL A 11 9.23 11.85 13.88
CA VAL A 11 9.97 10.60 13.60
C VAL A 11 10.86 10.24 14.76
N LEU A 12 11.61 11.21 15.32
CA LEU A 12 12.49 10.98 16.46
C LEU A 12 11.74 10.61 17.75
N ALA A 13 10.49 11.08 17.88
CA ALA A 13 9.62 10.76 19.02
C ALA A 13 8.93 9.39 18.88
N CYS A 14 8.94 8.78 17.70
CA CYS A 14 8.31 7.48 17.44
C CYS A 14 9.39 6.38 17.39
N PRO A 15 9.42 5.43 18.34
CA PRO A 15 10.44 4.38 18.39
C PRO A 15 10.52 3.55 17.10
N ILE A 16 9.38 3.26 16.47
CA ILE A 16 9.33 2.48 15.23
C ILE A 16 9.95 3.27 14.08
N ALA A 17 9.53 4.53 13.89
CA ALA A 17 10.06 5.38 12.82
C ALA A 17 11.54 5.72 13.03
N TYR A 18 11.98 5.91 14.27
CA TYR A 18 13.38 6.12 14.63
C TYR A 18 14.22 4.88 14.31
N ASN A 19 13.72 3.70 14.64
CA ASN A 19 14.40 2.43 14.34
C ASN A 19 14.48 2.17 12.83
N GLU A 20 13.44 2.48 12.08
CA GLU A 20 13.46 2.47 10.60
C GLU A 20 14.52 3.44 10.05
N LEU A 21 14.66 4.62 10.65
CA LEU A 21 15.65 5.60 10.23
C LEU A 21 17.08 5.12 10.45
N LEU A 22 17.33 4.47 11.60
CA LEU A 22 18.65 3.96 11.97
C LEU A 22 19.03 2.69 11.20
N ASN A 23 18.08 1.78 11.02
CA ASN A 23 18.28 0.47 10.42
C ASN A 23 17.71 0.42 9.01
N ARG A 24 17.85 1.51 8.24
CA ARG A 24 17.31 1.56 6.88
C ARG A 24 17.73 0.33 6.08
N PRO A 25 16.81 -0.56 5.77
CA PRO A 25 17.07 -1.61 4.80
C PRO A 25 17.44 -0.96 3.46
N LYS A 26 18.35 -1.54 2.74
CA LYS A 26 18.75 -1.05 1.41
C LYS A 26 17.64 -1.32 0.41
N ILE A 27 16.65 -0.45 0.40
CA ILE A 27 15.55 -0.51 -0.57
C ILE A 27 16.09 -0.09 -1.93
N LYS A 28 16.08 -1.01 -2.87
CA LYS A 28 16.43 -0.72 -4.26
C LYS A 28 15.15 -0.60 -5.07
N PHE A 29 14.91 0.58 -5.59
CA PHE A 29 13.86 0.85 -6.57
C PHE A 29 14.34 0.43 -7.97
N PRO A 30 13.42 0.04 -8.87
CA PRO A 30 13.76 -0.18 -10.27
C PRO A 30 14.22 1.13 -10.91
N THR A 31 15.01 1.02 -11.97
CA THR A 31 15.25 2.16 -12.85
C THR A 31 13.97 2.56 -13.57
N GLU A 32 13.92 3.76 -14.12
CA GLU A 32 12.76 4.21 -14.91
C GLU A 32 12.54 3.31 -16.12
N GLU A 33 13.61 2.85 -16.77
CA GLU A 33 13.56 1.96 -17.92
C GLU A 33 13.00 0.57 -17.55
N GLU A 34 13.53 -0.06 -16.49
CA GLU A 34 13.02 -1.33 -15.98
C GLU A 34 11.54 -1.26 -15.61
N ALA A 35 11.13 -0.17 -14.94
CA ALA A 35 9.74 0.02 -14.57
C ALA A 35 8.85 0.24 -15.79
N LYS A 36 9.32 1.00 -16.78
CA LYS A 36 8.60 1.27 -18.03
C LYS A 36 8.37 -0.01 -18.82
N ASP A 37 9.41 -0.80 -19.03
CA ASP A 37 9.32 -2.04 -19.79
C ASP A 37 8.35 -3.02 -19.14
N TYR A 38 8.44 -3.18 -17.83
CA TYR A 38 7.53 -4.00 -17.05
C TYR A 38 6.07 -3.53 -17.17
N LEU A 39 5.80 -2.22 -17.03
CA LEU A 39 4.45 -1.67 -17.14
C LEU A 39 3.89 -1.78 -18.56
N ILE A 40 4.73 -1.66 -19.59
CA ILE A 40 4.33 -1.89 -20.98
C ILE A 40 3.93 -3.37 -21.19
N GLU A 41 4.67 -4.29 -20.59
CA GLU A 41 4.33 -5.71 -20.66
C GLU A 41 2.99 -6.00 -19.96
N LEU A 42 2.75 -5.44 -18.77
CA LEU A 42 1.45 -5.53 -18.09
C LEU A 42 0.31 -4.95 -18.93
N SER A 43 0.56 -3.82 -19.60
CA SER A 43 -0.40 -3.20 -20.52
C SER A 43 -0.77 -4.11 -21.70
N LYS A 44 0.23 -4.74 -22.34
CA LYS A 44 0.01 -5.69 -23.43
C LYS A 44 -0.80 -6.92 -23.00
N ASN A 45 -0.58 -7.38 -21.77
CA ASN A 45 -1.27 -8.53 -21.19
C ASN A 45 -2.66 -8.18 -20.62
N GLY A 46 -3.12 -6.93 -20.75
CA GLY A 46 -4.41 -6.49 -20.26
C GLY A 46 -4.57 -6.52 -18.75
N ILE A 47 -3.46 -6.45 -18.02
CA ILE A 47 -3.46 -6.51 -16.54
C ILE A 47 -4.10 -5.24 -15.97
N THR A 48 -4.90 -5.41 -14.93
CA THR A 48 -5.53 -4.32 -14.19
C THR A 48 -4.81 -4.09 -12.86
N ASN A 49 -4.89 -2.85 -12.36
CA ASN A 49 -4.44 -2.55 -11.00
C ASN A 49 -5.42 -3.08 -9.93
N LYS A 50 -5.08 -2.93 -8.63
CA LYS A 50 -5.95 -3.34 -7.49
C LYS A 50 -7.36 -2.70 -7.51
N ARG A 51 -7.57 -1.61 -8.26
CA ARG A 51 -8.87 -0.92 -8.41
C ARG A 51 -9.62 -1.35 -9.69
N GLY A 52 -9.14 -2.37 -10.39
CA GLY A 52 -9.73 -2.85 -11.63
C GLY A 52 -9.47 -1.97 -12.86
N LYS A 53 -8.67 -0.89 -12.72
CA LYS A 53 -8.35 -0.02 -13.86
C LYS A 53 -7.29 -0.66 -14.74
N LYS A 54 -7.50 -0.61 -16.06
CA LYS A 54 -6.54 -1.09 -17.05
C LYS A 54 -5.28 -0.25 -17.06
N ILE A 55 -4.12 -0.90 -17.17
CA ILE A 55 -2.84 -0.22 -17.39
C ILE A 55 -2.68 0.00 -18.89
N ILE A 56 -2.45 1.24 -19.30
CA ILE A 56 -2.38 1.62 -20.72
C ILE A 56 -1.07 2.35 -20.99
N TYR A 57 -0.42 1.96 -22.08
CA TYR A 57 0.70 2.68 -22.67
C TYR A 57 0.24 3.40 -23.92
N LEU A 58 -0.18 4.65 -23.76
CA LEU A 58 -0.62 5.53 -24.85
C LEU A 58 -0.16 6.96 -24.61
N ASN A 59 0.08 7.70 -25.67
CA ASN A 59 0.29 9.15 -25.58
C ASN A 59 -0.92 9.82 -24.92
N LYS A 60 -0.71 10.63 -23.90
CA LYS A 60 -1.73 11.26 -23.04
C LYS A 60 -2.75 12.17 -23.77
N ARG A 61 -2.76 12.21 -25.09
CA ARG A 61 -3.52 13.19 -25.87
C ARG A 61 -5.05 13.05 -25.76
N ASN A 62 -5.59 11.88 -25.33
CA ASN A 62 -7.02 11.61 -25.26
C ASN A 62 -7.43 11.01 -23.91
N LYS A 63 -7.18 11.73 -22.82
CA LYS A 63 -7.50 11.24 -21.45
C LYS A 63 -8.99 10.99 -21.19
N GLU A 64 -9.88 11.67 -21.91
CA GLU A 64 -11.32 11.58 -21.67
C GLU A 64 -11.92 10.22 -22.06
N ASP A 65 -11.31 9.54 -23.03
CA ASP A 65 -11.77 8.23 -23.50
C ASP A 65 -11.35 7.07 -22.58
N PHE A 66 -10.57 7.34 -21.52
CA PHE A 66 -9.93 6.30 -20.70
C PHE A 66 -10.17 6.47 -19.19
N LYS A 67 -11.39 6.83 -18.80
CA LYS A 67 -11.76 7.08 -17.39
C LYS A 67 -11.42 5.91 -16.44
N ASP A 68 -11.49 4.68 -16.94
CA ASP A 68 -11.21 3.46 -16.16
C ASP A 68 -9.81 2.90 -16.42
N SER A 69 -8.88 3.79 -16.76
CA SER A 69 -7.51 3.41 -17.08
C SER A 69 -6.51 4.23 -16.28
N VAL A 70 -5.28 3.71 -16.17
CA VAL A 70 -4.12 4.39 -15.59
C VAL A 70 -2.97 4.28 -16.58
N PHE A 71 -2.31 5.40 -16.83
CA PHE A 71 -1.24 5.45 -17.81
C PHE A 71 0.10 5.02 -17.19
N VAL A 72 0.92 4.36 -17.99
CA VAL A 72 2.27 3.97 -17.59
C VAL A 72 3.07 5.18 -17.10
N GLU A 73 2.95 6.32 -17.77
CA GLU A 73 3.63 7.57 -17.41
C GLU A 73 3.24 8.09 -16.03
N ASP A 74 1.98 7.89 -15.60
CA ASP A 74 1.55 8.28 -14.27
C ASP A 74 2.25 7.45 -13.18
N TYR A 75 2.44 6.15 -13.43
CA TYR A 75 3.21 5.29 -12.53
C TYR A 75 4.70 5.68 -12.48
N LEU A 76 5.30 6.02 -13.63
CA LEU A 76 6.70 6.45 -13.69
C LEU A 76 6.91 7.79 -12.95
N GLN A 77 5.96 8.73 -13.07
CA GLN A 77 5.99 9.98 -12.31
C GLN A 77 5.92 9.73 -10.79
N ILE A 78 5.02 8.84 -10.35
CA ILE A 78 4.93 8.45 -8.95
C ILE A 78 6.23 7.81 -8.47
N LEU A 79 6.80 6.89 -9.24
CA LEU A 79 8.08 6.26 -8.91
C LEU A 79 9.20 7.29 -8.76
N SER A 80 9.37 8.18 -9.74
CA SER A 80 10.37 9.25 -9.68
C SER A 80 10.20 10.17 -8.47
N TYR A 81 8.94 10.46 -8.09
CA TYR A 81 8.66 11.24 -6.88
C TYR A 81 9.04 10.48 -5.61
N LEU A 82 8.64 9.21 -5.50
CA LEU A 82 8.90 8.40 -4.31
C LEU A 82 10.39 8.12 -4.08
N GLN A 83 11.19 8.01 -5.14
CA GLN A 83 12.63 7.85 -5.05
C GLN A 83 13.34 9.06 -4.40
N LYS A 84 12.73 10.25 -4.49
CA LYS A 84 13.26 11.50 -3.91
C LYS A 84 12.85 11.70 -2.46
N ILE A 85 11.87 10.97 -1.96
CA ILE A 85 11.42 11.07 -0.57
C ILE A 85 12.41 10.31 0.31
N VAL A 86 13.09 11.03 1.18
CA VAL A 86 14.17 10.48 2.02
C VAL A 86 13.68 10.07 3.41
N LEU A 87 12.69 10.75 3.96
CA LEU A 87 12.26 10.57 5.34
C LEU A 87 10.86 9.93 5.43
N PRO A 88 10.67 8.97 6.35
CA PRO A 88 9.34 8.58 6.75
C PRO A 88 8.63 9.77 7.40
N PHE A 89 7.32 9.86 7.25
CA PHE A 89 6.52 10.84 7.95
C PHE A 89 5.37 10.16 8.67
N ILE A 90 5.06 10.69 9.84
CA ILE A 90 3.98 10.20 10.67
C ILE A 90 2.78 11.10 10.44
N ILE A 91 1.67 10.51 10.07
CA ILE A 91 0.38 11.17 10.21
C ILE A 91 -0.08 10.92 11.64
N SER A 92 0.10 11.93 12.50
CA SER A 92 -0.54 11.94 13.82
C SER A 92 -1.89 12.55 13.64
N ASP A 93 -2.91 11.92 14.03
CA ASP A 93 -4.20 12.45 14.36
C ASP A 93 -5.26 11.35 14.41
N ASN A 94 -6.44 11.60 13.91
CA ASN A 94 -7.57 10.68 13.77
C ASN A 94 -7.22 9.37 13.00
N GLY A 95 -6.03 9.26 12.43
CA GLY A 95 -5.51 8.08 11.73
C GLY A 95 -4.75 7.06 12.59
N GLY A 96 -4.71 7.21 13.91
CA GLY A 96 -4.09 6.24 14.82
C GLY A 96 -2.57 6.20 14.77
N ASN A 97 -1.90 7.34 14.57
CA ASN A 97 -0.44 7.47 14.59
C ASN A 97 0.30 6.52 13.62
N ARG A 98 -0.25 6.29 12.45
CA ARG A 98 0.37 5.41 11.45
C ARG A 98 1.67 6.01 10.93
N VAL A 99 2.72 5.19 10.90
CA VAL A 99 3.96 5.54 10.21
C VAL A 99 3.73 5.38 8.71
N ILE A 100 3.94 6.46 7.98
CA ILE A 100 3.83 6.47 6.52
C ILE A 100 5.22 6.72 5.94
N THR A 101 5.59 5.86 5.02
CA THR A 101 6.85 5.94 4.29
C THR A 101 6.58 6.07 2.79
N SER A 102 7.61 6.34 2.01
CA SER A 102 7.50 6.32 0.55
C SER A 102 6.94 4.99 0.03
N PHE A 103 7.22 3.89 0.75
CA PHE A 103 6.74 2.56 0.39
C PHE A 103 5.20 2.44 0.46
N ASN A 104 4.55 3.11 1.40
CA ASN A 104 3.09 3.09 1.52
C ASN A 104 2.38 3.71 0.31
N PHE A 105 3.01 4.69 -0.33
CA PHE A 105 2.48 5.34 -1.54
C PHE A 105 2.82 4.61 -2.83
N LEU A 106 3.68 3.60 -2.75
CA LEU A 106 4.09 2.86 -3.92
C LEU A 106 2.92 2.07 -4.50
N PRO A 107 2.60 2.27 -5.78
CA PRO A 107 1.60 1.47 -6.46
C PRO A 107 1.91 -0.02 -6.36
N SER A 108 0.90 -0.82 -6.01
CA SER A 108 1.09 -2.28 -5.83
C SER A 108 1.67 -2.98 -7.05
N VAL A 109 1.39 -2.47 -8.25
CA VAL A 109 1.92 -3.00 -9.51
C VAL A 109 3.44 -2.84 -9.64
N LEU A 110 4.05 -1.88 -8.95
CA LEU A 110 5.50 -1.66 -8.96
C LEU A 110 6.24 -2.40 -7.85
N ARG A 111 5.53 -2.89 -6.83
CA ARG A 111 6.16 -3.59 -5.69
C ARG A 111 6.98 -4.82 -6.09
N PRO A 112 6.57 -5.64 -7.09
CA PRO A 112 7.36 -6.79 -7.50
C PRO A 112 8.75 -6.46 -8.04
N LEU A 113 8.98 -5.20 -8.45
CA LEU A 113 10.28 -4.72 -8.95
C LEU A 113 11.22 -4.25 -7.85
N ILE A 114 10.72 -4.11 -6.61
CA ILE A 114 11.51 -3.59 -5.49
C ILE A 114 12.21 -4.74 -4.80
N THR A 115 13.43 -4.49 -4.40
CA THR A 115 14.19 -5.40 -3.54
C THR A 115 14.59 -4.70 -2.25
N VAL A 116 14.67 -5.48 -1.18
CA VAL A 116 15.17 -5.05 0.14
C VAL A 116 16.38 -5.93 0.45
N ASP A 117 17.53 -5.32 0.62
CA ASP A 117 18.81 -6.03 0.81
C ASP A 117 19.07 -7.12 -0.27
N GLY A 118 18.66 -6.83 -1.50
CA GLY A 118 18.79 -7.72 -2.66
C GLY A 118 17.73 -8.82 -2.76
N GLN A 119 16.80 -8.91 -1.79
CA GLN A 119 15.72 -9.90 -1.80
C GLN A 119 14.42 -9.31 -2.33
N LYS A 120 13.65 -10.11 -3.06
CA LYS A 120 12.31 -9.73 -3.52
C LYS A 120 11.35 -9.61 -2.34
N LEU A 121 10.42 -8.65 -2.44
CA LEU A 121 9.38 -8.49 -1.44
C LEU A 121 8.34 -9.60 -1.53
N CYS A 122 7.89 -10.04 -0.35
CA CYS A 122 6.71 -10.88 -0.19
C CYS A 122 5.64 -10.03 0.49
N GLU A 123 4.43 -10.02 -0.05
CA GLU A 123 3.29 -9.31 0.55
C GLU A 123 2.44 -10.33 1.32
N ALA A 124 2.34 -10.15 2.63
CA ALA A 124 1.44 -10.89 3.49
C ALA A 124 0.42 -9.93 4.11
N ASP A 125 -0.85 -10.29 4.06
CA ASP A 125 -1.93 -9.49 4.64
C ASP A 125 -2.72 -10.33 5.63
N TYR A 126 -3.07 -9.73 6.77
CA TYR A 126 -3.90 -10.39 7.77
C TYR A 126 -5.38 -10.24 7.39
N SER A 127 -6.03 -11.36 7.14
CA SER A 127 -7.47 -11.36 6.92
C SER A 127 -8.22 -11.14 8.23
N CYS A 128 -9.08 -10.12 8.29
CA CYS A 128 -9.91 -9.83 9.46
C CYS A 128 -9.11 -9.70 10.77
N LEU A 129 -8.01 -8.96 10.75
CA LEU A 129 -7.12 -8.82 11.92
C LEU A 129 -7.86 -8.38 13.18
N HIS A 130 -8.64 -7.29 13.11
CA HIS A 130 -9.34 -6.72 14.27
C HIS A 130 -10.34 -7.72 14.90
N PRO A 131 -11.27 -8.35 14.16
CA PRO A 131 -12.16 -9.34 14.72
C PRO A 131 -11.44 -10.51 15.40
N ASN A 132 -10.33 -10.97 14.81
CA ASN A 132 -9.57 -12.08 15.37
C ASN A 132 -8.80 -11.68 16.65
N ILE A 133 -8.27 -10.47 16.71
CA ILE A 133 -7.67 -9.91 17.94
C ILE A 133 -8.74 -9.76 19.02
N THR A 134 -9.91 -9.23 18.68
CA THR A 134 -11.03 -9.06 19.62
C THR A 134 -11.46 -10.41 20.18
N GLN A 135 -11.61 -11.42 19.34
CA GLN A 135 -11.91 -12.79 19.79
C GLN A 135 -10.85 -13.29 20.77
N PHE A 136 -9.58 -13.09 20.48
CA PHE A 136 -8.49 -13.52 21.37
C PHE A 136 -8.52 -12.79 22.73
N ILE A 137 -8.75 -11.46 22.72
CA ILE A 137 -8.78 -10.65 23.96
C ILE A 137 -9.97 -11.02 24.84
N TYR A 138 -11.14 -11.22 24.27
CA TYR A 138 -12.37 -11.51 25.00
C TYR A 138 -12.61 -13.00 25.27
N GLY A 139 -11.61 -13.83 25.08
CA GLY A 139 -11.63 -15.23 25.51
C GLY A 139 -12.54 -16.13 24.70
N GLY A 140 -12.68 -15.86 23.41
CA GLY A 140 -13.38 -16.79 22.51
C GLY A 140 -12.77 -18.19 22.56
N THR A 141 -13.59 -19.17 22.85
CA THR A 141 -13.15 -20.57 23.01
C THR A 141 -12.92 -21.30 21.68
N ASN A 142 -13.34 -20.71 20.58
CA ASN A 142 -13.17 -21.27 19.26
C ASN A 142 -11.88 -20.75 18.62
N ASN A 143 -10.94 -21.65 18.35
CA ASN A 143 -9.73 -21.36 17.57
C ASN A 143 -10.02 -21.13 16.07
N GLU A 144 -11.27 -20.91 15.71
CA GLU A 144 -11.63 -20.66 14.32
C GLU A 144 -11.34 -19.22 13.91
N ILE A 145 -10.62 -19.08 12.82
CA ILE A 145 -10.34 -17.76 12.22
C ILE A 145 -11.66 -17.14 11.73
N ILE A 146 -11.97 -15.96 12.25
CA ILE A 146 -13.08 -15.13 11.77
C ILE A 146 -12.70 -14.54 10.41
N THR A 147 -13.61 -14.67 9.44
CA THR A 147 -13.47 -14.05 8.13
C THR A 147 -14.68 -13.16 7.85
N HIS A 148 -14.52 -12.14 6.99
CA HIS A 148 -15.66 -11.32 6.58
C HIS A 148 -16.78 -12.13 5.91
N ASN A 149 -16.46 -13.25 5.28
CA ASN A 149 -17.47 -14.14 4.70
C ASN A 149 -18.31 -14.83 5.79
N LYS A 150 -17.67 -15.37 6.83
CA LYS A 150 -18.38 -15.98 7.98
C LYS A 150 -19.30 -14.97 8.68
N VAL A 151 -18.81 -13.73 8.86
CA VAL A 151 -19.62 -12.66 9.45
C VAL A 151 -20.78 -12.26 8.54
N ALA A 152 -20.54 -12.13 7.25
CA ALA A 152 -21.58 -11.83 6.26
C ALA A 152 -22.70 -12.90 6.27
N GLU A 153 -22.30 -14.17 6.29
CA GLU A 153 -23.22 -15.31 6.35
C GLU A 153 -24.03 -15.30 7.67
N TYR A 154 -23.37 -15.08 8.79
CA TYR A 154 -24.03 -15.02 10.10
C TYR A 154 -25.05 -13.88 10.22
N LEU A 155 -24.71 -12.70 9.68
CA LEU A 155 -25.55 -11.51 9.73
C LEU A 155 -26.57 -11.42 8.57
N GLY A 156 -26.48 -12.28 7.55
CA GLY A 156 -27.34 -12.23 6.37
C GLY A 156 -27.07 -10.99 5.48
N ILE A 157 -25.85 -10.48 5.48
CA ILE A 157 -25.43 -9.28 4.72
C ILE A 157 -24.35 -9.63 3.70
N THR A 158 -24.01 -8.69 2.84
CA THR A 158 -22.91 -8.90 1.88
C THR A 158 -21.54 -8.83 2.57
N ARG A 159 -20.52 -9.45 1.95
CA ARG A 159 -19.13 -9.36 2.44
C ARG A 159 -18.65 -7.91 2.56
N THR A 160 -19.10 -7.04 1.67
CA THR A 160 -18.71 -5.62 1.69
C THR A 160 -19.31 -4.90 2.88
N GLU A 161 -20.59 -5.13 3.18
CA GLU A 161 -21.26 -4.59 4.36
C GLU A 161 -20.61 -5.12 5.65
N ALA A 162 -20.35 -6.43 5.73
CA ALA A 162 -19.64 -7.02 6.88
C ALA A 162 -18.26 -6.38 7.11
N LYS A 163 -17.57 -5.99 6.04
CA LYS A 163 -16.29 -5.28 6.15
C LYS A 163 -16.46 -3.86 6.69
N ILE A 164 -17.53 -3.16 6.33
CA ILE A 164 -17.83 -1.79 6.81
C ILE A 164 -18.21 -1.84 8.29
N GLU A 165 -19.06 -2.76 8.69
CA GLU A 165 -19.47 -2.95 10.09
C GLU A 165 -18.29 -3.19 11.03
N HIS A 166 -17.24 -3.89 10.55
CA HIS A 166 -16.03 -4.11 11.34
C HIS A 166 -15.11 -2.89 11.44
N LEU A 167 -15.35 -1.83 10.67
CA LEU A 167 -14.53 -0.62 10.66
C LEU A 167 -15.22 0.57 11.36
N SER A 168 -16.48 0.43 11.70
CA SER A 168 -17.27 1.40 12.46
C SER A 168 -17.15 1.15 13.95
#